data_7187a9be99b11bd204b125d4d5fa6536
#
_entry.id   7187a9be99b11bd204b125d4d5fa6536
#
_cell.length_a   1.000
_cell.length_b   1.000
_cell.length_c   1.000
_cell.angle_alpha   90.00
_cell.angle_beta   90.00
_cell.angle_gamma   90.00
#
_symmetry.space_group_name_H-M   'P 1'
#
loop_
_entity.id
_entity.type
_entity.pdbx_description
1 polymer ?
#
loop_
_entity_poly.entity_id
_entity_poly.type
_entity_poly.pdbx_seq_one_letter_code
_entity_poly.pdbx_strand_id
1 'polypeptide(L)'
;NIKIHRERGKMQVAGAVRNVGYPFYSKQFAEYIYRLQKHGFQWEDEPFDVLYKRYPDCKASLRWWCNNWKDEPHKPLQSEIASAKLLKEFMVENPPTFNISSRCCNESKKKVGDAVRKKYGADIQLIGIRKAEGGARSTGVKTCMADGAHGKQYYPLFWWKAEDKVAFEKNYSIVHSDAYTAYG
;
A
#
# COMPACT_ATOMS: atom_id res chain seq x y z
N ASN A 1 -29.31 -1.74 -18.10
CA ASN A 1 -29.46 -1.09 -16.77
C ASN A 1 -28.29 -1.48 -15.88
N ILE A 2 -27.45 -0.51 -15.51
CA ILE A 2 -26.36 -0.71 -14.54
C ILE A 2 -26.94 -0.54 -13.15
N LYS A 3 -26.87 -1.57 -12.32
CA LYS A 3 -27.24 -1.49 -10.91
C LYS A 3 -26.05 -0.90 -10.10
N ILE A 4 -26.29 0.20 -9.40
CA ILE A 4 -25.30 0.80 -8.52
C ILE A 4 -25.56 0.32 -7.09
N HIS A 5 -24.57 -0.43 -6.54
CA HIS A 5 -24.59 -0.86 -5.17
C HIS A 5 -23.65 0.02 -4.32
N ARG A 6 -24.20 0.60 -3.25
CA ARG A 6 -23.43 1.39 -2.29
C ARG A 6 -23.25 0.55 -1.02
N GLU A 7 -22.04 0.12 -0.79
CA GLU A 7 -21.69 -0.60 0.42
C GLU A 7 -20.70 0.23 1.24
N ARG A 8 -20.97 0.36 2.53
CA ARG A 8 -20.05 0.98 3.47
C ARG A 8 -19.25 -0.10 4.18
N GLY A 9 -17.96 0.11 4.33
CA GLY A 9 -17.13 -0.73 5.20
C GLY A 9 -17.65 -0.70 6.63
N LYS A 10 -17.49 -1.81 7.34
CA LYS A 10 -17.83 -1.89 8.78
C LYS A 10 -17.08 -0.85 9.60
N MET A 11 -15.91 -0.43 9.13
CA MET A 11 -15.09 0.62 9.73
C MET A 11 -14.76 1.70 8.72
N GLN A 12 -14.96 2.96 9.12
CA GLN A 12 -14.41 4.11 8.41
C GLN A 12 -12.88 4.15 8.60
N VAL A 13 -12.18 4.96 7.80
CA VAL A 13 -10.70 5.06 7.85
C VAL A 13 -10.20 5.33 9.27
N ALA A 14 -10.82 6.26 10.00
CA ALA A 14 -10.44 6.57 11.39
C ALA A 14 -10.58 5.37 12.34
N GLY A 15 -11.64 4.59 12.22
CA GLY A 15 -11.80 3.34 12.98
C GLY A 15 -10.79 2.28 12.57
N ALA A 16 -10.52 2.16 11.26
CA ALA A 16 -9.54 1.20 10.77
C ALA A 16 -8.13 1.51 11.29
N VAL A 17 -7.68 2.77 11.27
CA VAL A 17 -6.34 3.12 11.79
C VAL A 17 -6.22 2.88 13.28
N ARG A 18 -7.25 3.15 14.07
CA ARG A 18 -7.26 2.84 15.51
C ARG A 18 -7.08 1.35 15.79
N ASN A 19 -7.73 0.49 14.99
CA ASN A 19 -7.71 -0.95 15.22
C ASN A 19 -6.46 -1.65 14.69
N VAL A 20 -5.93 -1.22 13.54
CA VAL A 20 -4.82 -1.94 12.87
C VAL A 20 -3.51 -1.17 12.85
N GLY A 21 -3.50 0.05 13.34
CA GLY A 21 -2.33 0.93 13.37
C GLY A 21 -2.37 2.06 12.35
N TYR A 22 -1.58 3.07 12.63
CA TYR A 22 -1.48 4.30 11.83
C TYR A 22 -0.52 4.11 10.65
N PRO A 23 -0.84 4.64 9.45
CA PRO A 23 0.14 4.72 8.37
C PRO A 23 1.26 5.70 8.75
N PHE A 24 2.49 5.37 8.35
CA PHE A 24 3.63 6.19 8.70
C PHE A 24 4.61 6.25 7.52
N TYR A 25 5.04 7.45 7.16
CA TYR A 25 6.00 7.80 6.11
C TYR A 25 5.62 7.23 4.72
N SER A 26 5.69 5.92 4.57
CA SER A 26 5.22 5.21 3.38
C SER A 26 4.59 3.88 3.76
N LYS A 27 3.87 3.28 2.82
CA LYS A 27 3.26 1.97 3.02
C LYS A 27 4.30 0.88 3.34
N GLN A 28 5.47 0.96 2.72
CA GLN A 28 6.56 0.01 2.92
C GLN A 28 7.22 0.20 4.28
N PHE A 29 7.51 1.44 4.67
CA PHE A 29 8.01 1.76 6.01
C PHE A 29 7.03 1.26 7.10
N ALA A 30 5.75 1.60 6.96
CA ALA A 30 4.74 1.15 7.90
C ALA A 30 4.65 -0.40 8.01
N GLU A 31 4.87 -1.13 6.93
CA GLU A 31 4.88 -2.60 6.95
C GLU A 31 6.13 -3.16 7.65
N TYR A 32 7.30 -2.57 7.43
CA TYR A 32 8.53 -2.97 8.14
C TYR A 32 8.42 -2.72 9.63
N ILE A 33 7.97 -1.52 10.02
CA ILE A 33 7.76 -1.14 11.41
C ILE A 33 6.71 -2.06 12.06
N TYR A 34 5.59 -2.32 11.38
CA TYR A 34 4.57 -3.24 11.86
C TYR A 34 5.14 -4.62 12.22
N ARG A 35 6.00 -5.17 11.35
CA ARG A 35 6.62 -6.47 11.61
C ARG A 35 7.55 -6.43 12.81
N LEU A 36 8.35 -5.38 12.95
CA LEU A 36 9.22 -5.19 14.11
C LEU A 36 8.40 -5.09 15.41
N GLN A 37 7.36 -4.26 15.44
CA GLN A 37 6.46 -4.13 16.59
C GLN A 37 5.78 -5.46 16.95
N LYS A 38 5.30 -6.19 15.94
CA LYS A 38 4.64 -7.48 16.13
C LYS A 38 5.52 -8.51 16.84
N HIS A 39 6.83 -8.46 16.63
CA HIS A 39 7.81 -9.36 17.21
C HIS A 39 8.56 -8.77 18.41
N GLY A 40 8.06 -7.67 18.97
CA GLY A 40 8.59 -7.09 20.20
C GLY A 40 9.97 -6.45 20.08
N PHE A 41 10.30 -5.91 18.90
CA PHE A 41 11.58 -5.25 18.66
C PHE A 41 11.76 -4.04 19.59
N GLN A 42 12.94 -3.94 20.21
CA GLN A 42 13.22 -2.93 21.24
C GLN A 42 13.85 -1.64 20.70
N TRP A 43 13.81 -1.43 19.39
CA TRP A 43 14.31 -0.22 18.69
C TRP A 43 15.81 0.04 18.89
N GLU A 44 16.56 -1.04 18.96
CA GLU A 44 18.00 -1.04 19.20
C GLU A 44 18.78 -0.70 17.91
N ASP A 45 19.90 0.04 18.05
CA ASP A 45 20.84 0.28 16.95
C ASP A 45 22.03 -0.67 17.04
N GLU A 46 21.76 -1.95 16.81
CA GLU A 46 22.75 -3.02 16.82
C GLU A 46 22.99 -3.55 15.40
N PRO A 47 24.12 -4.23 15.15
CA PRO A 47 24.41 -4.90 13.87
C PRO A 47 23.34 -5.93 13.50
N PHE A 48 23.12 -6.09 12.18
CA PHE A 48 22.12 -7.02 11.64
C PHE A 48 22.22 -8.43 12.21
N ASP A 49 23.43 -8.98 12.29
CA ASP A 49 23.63 -10.37 12.74
C ASP A 49 23.26 -10.56 14.21
N VAL A 50 23.45 -9.54 15.05
CA VAL A 50 23.06 -9.53 16.46
C VAL A 50 21.53 -9.49 16.56
N LEU A 51 20.90 -8.56 15.85
CA LEU A 51 19.45 -8.42 15.86
C LEU A 51 18.75 -9.63 15.22
N TYR A 52 19.31 -10.19 14.16
CA TYR A 52 18.72 -11.33 13.48
C TYR A 52 18.72 -12.60 14.34
N LYS A 53 19.75 -12.81 15.17
CA LYS A 53 19.73 -13.90 16.17
C LYS A 53 18.61 -13.74 17.20
N ARG A 54 18.29 -12.49 17.57
CA ARG A 54 17.27 -12.15 18.57
C ARG A 54 15.85 -12.17 17.98
N TYR A 55 15.71 -11.73 16.73
CA TYR A 55 14.43 -11.60 16.02
C TYR A 55 14.46 -12.30 14.64
N PRO A 56 14.54 -13.64 14.60
CA PRO A 56 14.75 -14.39 13.34
C PRO A 56 13.60 -14.23 12.33
N ASP A 57 12.37 -14.01 12.81
CA ASP A 57 11.18 -13.83 11.96
C ASP A 57 11.09 -12.44 11.30
N CYS A 58 11.99 -11.54 11.64
CA CYS A 58 12.00 -10.16 11.17
C CYS A 58 13.06 -9.87 10.08
N LYS A 59 13.65 -10.88 9.44
CA LYS A 59 14.80 -10.74 8.52
C LYS A 59 14.70 -9.56 7.56
N ALA A 60 13.59 -9.43 6.83
CA ALA A 60 13.42 -8.36 5.84
C ALA A 60 13.31 -6.96 6.49
N SER A 61 12.66 -6.87 7.66
CA SER A 61 12.53 -5.63 8.40
C SER A 61 13.84 -5.22 9.06
N LEU A 62 14.62 -6.18 9.55
CA LEU A 62 15.94 -5.95 10.11
C LEU A 62 16.96 -5.55 9.04
N ARG A 63 16.91 -6.15 7.84
CA ARG A 63 17.71 -5.70 6.70
C ARG A 63 17.44 -4.23 6.37
N TRP A 64 16.14 -3.83 6.35
CA TRP A 64 15.75 -2.45 6.19
C TRP A 64 16.26 -1.56 7.32
N TRP A 65 16.12 -2.00 8.58
CA TRP A 65 16.55 -1.25 9.77
C TRP A 65 18.05 -1.03 9.84
N CYS A 66 18.84 -2.07 9.52
CA CYS A 66 20.31 -2.05 9.53
C CYS A 66 20.92 -1.61 8.21
N ASN A 67 20.12 -1.29 7.19
CA ASN A 67 20.62 -1.03 5.83
C ASN A 67 21.51 -2.15 5.28
N ASN A 68 21.16 -3.42 5.55
CA ASN A 68 21.95 -4.57 5.15
C ASN A 68 21.38 -5.27 3.92
N TRP A 69 21.60 -4.66 2.72
CA TRP A 69 21.12 -5.16 1.42
C TRP A 69 22.22 -5.69 0.50
N LYS A 70 23.44 -5.90 1.02
CA LYS A 70 24.62 -6.26 0.21
C LYS A 70 24.42 -7.50 -0.68
N ASP A 71 23.60 -8.45 -0.24
CA ASP A 71 23.30 -9.68 -0.99
C ASP A 71 22.07 -9.59 -1.90
N GLU A 72 21.42 -8.43 -1.97
CA GLU A 72 20.22 -8.20 -2.77
C GLU A 72 20.34 -6.93 -3.63
N PRO A 73 21.17 -6.96 -4.69
CA PRO A 73 21.54 -5.76 -5.47
C PRO A 73 20.36 -5.09 -6.20
N HIS A 74 19.18 -5.70 -6.24
CA HIS A 74 18.02 -5.20 -6.99
C HIS A 74 16.98 -4.46 -6.15
N LYS A 75 17.18 -4.29 -4.83
CA LYS A 75 16.23 -3.50 -4.04
C LYS A 75 16.53 -2.01 -4.17
N PRO A 76 15.52 -1.19 -4.52
CA PRO A 76 15.71 0.24 -4.69
C PRO A 76 16.17 0.89 -3.39
N LEU A 77 17.20 1.71 -3.47
CA LEU A 77 17.74 2.55 -2.38
C LEU A 77 16.68 3.40 -1.67
N GLN A 78 15.58 3.73 -2.35
CA GLN A 78 14.46 4.51 -1.83
C GLN A 78 13.66 3.82 -0.71
N SER A 79 13.86 2.54 -0.48
CA SER A 79 13.17 1.78 0.57
C SER A 79 13.98 1.62 1.86
N GLU A 80 15.15 2.25 1.94
CA GLU A 80 16.06 2.09 3.08
C GLU A 80 15.84 3.16 4.14
N ILE A 81 15.85 2.78 5.40
CA ILE A 81 15.83 3.74 6.51
C ILE A 81 17.13 4.56 6.55
N ALA A 82 18.20 4.09 5.90
CA ALA A 82 19.44 4.85 5.75
C ALA A 82 19.25 6.17 5.01
N SER A 83 18.34 6.26 4.04
CA SER A 83 17.93 7.52 3.42
C SER A 83 17.17 8.45 4.37
N ALA A 84 16.75 7.92 5.52
CA ALA A 84 16.07 8.62 6.59
C ALA A 84 16.81 8.43 7.94
N LYS A 85 18.14 8.63 7.93
CA LYS A 85 19.02 8.42 9.09
C LYS A 85 18.50 9.11 10.35
N LEU A 86 18.09 10.37 10.24
CA LEU A 86 17.51 11.13 11.36
C LEU A 86 16.24 10.48 11.90
N LEU A 87 15.43 9.84 11.04
CA LEU A 87 14.25 9.12 11.47
C LEU A 87 14.62 7.88 12.28
N LYS A 88 15.64 7.14 11.90
CA LYS A 88 16.14 5.99 12.67
C LYS A 88 16.65 6.42 14.04
N GLU A 89 17.50 7.45 14.08
CA GLU A 89 18.02 8.03 15.33
C GLU A 89 16.86 8.47 16.24
N PHE A 90 15.90 9.19 15.68
CA PHE A 90 14.71 9.60 16.42
C PHE A 90 13.92 8.41 16.99
N MET A 91 13.74 7.32 16.21
CA MET A 91 12.97 6.14 16.65
C MET A 91 13.71 5.30 17.70
N VAL A 92 15.03 5.32 17.72
CA VAL A 92 15.85 4.70 18.79
C VAL A 92 15.65 5.46 20.09
N GLU A 93 15.71 6.79 20.05
CA GLU A 93 15.53 7.65 21.22
C GLU A 93 14.06 7.73 21.68
N ASN A 94 13.14 7.67 20.72
CA ASN A 94 11.69 7.81 20.94
C ASN A 94 10.93 6.63 20.33
N PRO A 95 10.97 5.45 20.95
CA PRO A 95 10.27 4.29 20.46
C PRO A 95 8.77 4.53 20.24
N PRO A 96 8.18 4.09 19.12
CA PRO A 96 6.76 4.29 18.87
C PRO A 96 5.88 3.61 19.92
N THR A 97 5.06 4.40 20.61
CA THR A 97 4.13 3.92 21.65
C THR A 97 2.78 3.48 21.12
N PHE A 98 2.55 3.65 19.81
CA PHE A 98 1.33 3.27 19.12
C PHE A 98 1.63 2.33 17.96
N ASN A 99 0.61 1.57 17.55
CA ASN A 99 0.77 0.64 16.42
C ASN A 99 0.90 1.39 15.09
N ILE A 100 1.92 1.05 14.34
CA ILE A 100 2.15 1.54 12.97
C ILE A 100 1.86 0.42 12.00
N SER A 101 1.05 0.69 10.96
CA SER A 101 0.66 -0.32 9.98
C SER A 101 0.17 0.28 8.67
N SER A 102 0.39 -0.42 7.57
CA SER A 102 -0.17 -0.07 6.25
C SER A 102 -1.56 -0.66 5.99
N ARG A 103 -2.19 -1.29 6.98
CA ARG A 103 -3.37 -2.15 6.81
C ARG A 103 -4.71 -1.42 6.78
N CYS A 104 -4.75 -0.13 7.09
CA CYS A 104 -5.99 0.66 7.07
C CYS A 104 -6.74 0.56 5.73
N CYS A 105 -6.04 0.59 4.59
CA CYS A 105 -6.66 0.40 3.28
C CYS A 105 -7.25 -0.99 3.06
N ASN A 106 -6.66 -2.02 3.68
CA ASN A 106 -7.20 -3.37 3.61
C ASN A 106 -8.55 -3.45 4.33
N GLU A 107 -8.62 -2.91 5.54
CA GLU A 107 -9.82 -2.93 6.37
C GLU A 107 -10.96 -2.06 5.78
N SER A 108 -10.63 -0.84 5.33
CA SER A 108 -11.64 0.13 4.89
C SER A 108 -12.08 -0.03 3.43
N LYS A 109 -11.27 -0.65 2.57
CA LYS A 109 -11.54 -0.73 1.12
C LYS A 109 -11.50 -2.15 0.57
N LYS A 110 -10.39 -2.89 0.74
CA LYS A 110 -10.23 -4.19 0.07
C LYS A 110 -11.21 -5.24 0.58
N LYS A 111 -11.30 -5.40 1.91
CA LYS A 111 -12.26 -6.34 2.52
C LYS A 111 -13.71 -6.02 2.14
N VAL A 112 -14.05 -4.75 1.96
CA VAL A 112 -15.39 -4.34 1.51
C VAL A 112 -15.61 -4.79 0.07
N GLY A 113 -14.66 -4.52 -0.83
CA GLY A 113 -14.73 -4.96 -2.23
C GLY A 113 -14.86 -6.48 -2.35
N ASP A 114 -14.06 -7.23 -1.57
CA ASP A 114 -14.12 -8.70 -1.55
C ASP A 114 -15.47 -9.22 -1.03
N ALA A 115 -16.02 -8.60 0.01
CA ALA A 115 -17.32 -8.94 0.55
C ALA A 115 -18.46 -8.67 -0.46
N VAL A 116 -18.43 -7.52 -1.13
CA VAL A 116 -19.39 -7.16 -2.19
C VAL A 116 -19.34 -8.18 -3.33
N ARG A 117 -18.13 -8.48 -3.81
CA ARG A 117 -17.97 -9.45 -4.88
C ARG A 117 -18.51 -10.82 -4.51
N LYS A 118 -18.20 -11.32 -3.30
CA LYS A 118 -18.74 -12.60 -2.80
C LYS A 118 -20.25 -12.56 -2.67
N LYS A 119 -20.81 -11.45 -2.16
CA LYS A 119 -22.26 -11.28 -1.98
C LYS A 119 -23.03 -11.35 -3.29
N TYR A 120 -22.46 -10.80 -4.37
CA TYR A 120 -23.12 -10.73 -5.67
C TYR A 120 -22.64 -11.79 -6.69
N GLY A 121 -21.73 -12.70 -6.28
CA GLY A 121 -21.21 -13.76 -7.15
C GLY A 121 -20.47 -13.22 -8.38
N ALA A 122 -19.75 -12.11 -8.25
CA ALA A 122 -19.11 -11.48 -9.39
C ALA A 122 -17.85 -12.26 -9.81
N ASP A 123 -17.83 -12.73 -11.06
CA ASP A 123 -16.72 -13.51 -11.65
C ASP A 123 -15.57 -12.61 -12.10
N ILE A 124 -15.89 -11.38 -12.50
CA ILE A 124 -14.92 -10.40 -13.01
C ILE A 124 -15.01 -9.11 -12.21
N GLN A 125 -13.86 -8.60 -11.81
CA GLN A 125 -13.71 -7.29 -11.20
C GLN A 125 -13.12 -6.30 -12.22
N LEU A 126 -13.83 -5.21 -12.50
CA LEU A 126 -13.32 -4.11 -13.30
C LEU A 126 -12.55 -3.13 -12.40
N ILE A 127 -11.31 -2.81 -12.75
CA ILE A 127 -10.45 -1.94 -11.97
C ILE A 127 -9.86 -0.86 -12.87
N GLY A 128 -10.09 0.41 -12.54
CA GLY A 128 -9.64 1.57 -13.30
C GLY A 128 -8.16 1.90 -13.08
N ILE A 129 -7.25 0.95 -13.26
CA ILE A 129 -5.79 1.15 -13.19
C ILE A 129 -5.24 1.43 -14.58
N ARG A 130 -4.36 2.44 -14.69
CA ARG A 130 -3.58 2.75 -15.89
C ARG A 130 -2.10 2.44 -15.64
N LYS A 131 -1.42 1.85 -16.63
CA LYS A 131 0.04 1.62 -16.57
C LYS A 131 0.81 2.94 -16.41
N ALA A 132 0.33 4.01 -17.03
CA ALA A 132 0.91 5.34 -16.99
C ALA A 132 0.91 6.00 -15.59
N GLU A 133 0.16 5.47 -14.62
CA GLU A 133 0.18 5.98 -13.24
C GLU A 133 1.49 5.67 -12.50
N GLY A 134 2.31 4.74 -13.03
CA GLY A 134 3.60 4.39 -12.45
C GLY A 134 3.55 3.63 -11.12
N GLY A 135 4.72 3.53 -10.47
CA GLY A 135 4.86 2.92 -9.16
C GLY A 135 4.45 1.45 -9.11
N ALA A 136 3.93 1.00 -7.97
CA ALA A 136 3.49 -0.38 -7.77
C ALA A 136 2.37 -0.83 -8.72
N ARG A 137 1.62 0.11 -9.31
CA ARG A 137 0.56 -0.19 -10.29
C ARG A 137 1.12 -0.61 -11.64
N SER A 138 2.17 0.03 -12.11
CA SER A 138 2.83 -0.30 -13.37
C SER A 138 3.65 -1.59 -13.30
N THR A 139 4.19 -1.92 -12.12
CA THR A 139 5.01 -3.13 -11.90
C THR A 139 4.20 -4.35 -11.52
N GLY A 140 3.12 -4.16 -10.74
CA GLY A 140 2.27 -5.24 -10.24
C GLY A 140 1.24 -5.75 -11.24
N VAL A 141 0.87 -4.94 -12.24
CA VAL A 141 -0.09 -5.29 -13.30
C VAL A 141 0.63 -5.23 -14.65
N LYS A 142 0.67 -6.36 -15.37
CA LYS A 142 1.43 -6.49 -16.62
C LYS A 142 0.55 -6.49 -17.88
N THR A 143 -0.73 -6.82 -17.73
CA THR A 143 -1.68 -6.97 -18.83
C THR A 143 -3.03 -6.37 -18.45
N CYS A 144 -3.90 -6.18 -19.43
CA CYS A 144 -5.27 -5.71 -19.18
C CYS A 144 -6.17 -6.75 -18.50
N MET A 145 -5.74 -7.99 -18.35
CA MET A 145 -6.45 -9.03 -17.63
C MET A 145 -5.49 -9.87 -16.80
N ALA A 146 -5.88 -10.19 -15.57
CA ALA A 146 -5.10 -11.02 -14.66
C ALA A 146 -6.01 -11.90 -13.81
N ASP A 147 -5.49 -13.03 -13.36
CA ASP A 147 -6.13 -13.86 -12.35
C ASP A 147 -5.85 -13.27 -10.97
N GLY A 148 -6.89 -12.91 -10.25
CA GLY A 148 -6.82 -12.43 -8.86
C GLY A 148 -7.11 -13.56 -7.87
N ALA A 149 -6.78 -13.35 -6.61
CA ALA A 149 -7.03 -14.31 -5.52
C ALA A 149 -8.50 -14.75 -5.40
N HIS A 150 -9.39 -14.04 -6.03
CA HIS A 150 -10.83 -14.24 -5.91
C HIS A 150 -11.59 -14.12 -7.23
N GLY A 151 -11.02 -14.43 -8.36
CA GLY A 151 -11.60 -14.34 -9.68
C GLY A 151 -10.82 -13.43 -10.61
N LYS A 152 -11.31 -13.25 -11.82
CA LYS A 152 -10.61 -12.48 -12.85
C LYS A 152 -10.69 -10.98 -12.57
N GLN A 153 -9.59 -10.29 -12.87
CA GLN A 153 -9.51 -8.83 -12.84
C GLN A 153 -9.29 -8.31 -14.24
N TYR A 154 -10.09 -7.35 -14.64
CA TYR A 154 -9.98 -6.70 -15.95
C TYR A 154 -9.70 -5.21 -15.75
N TYR A 155 -8.71 -4.71 -16.45
CA TYR A 155 -8.22 -3.33 -16.38
C TYR A 155 -8.52 -2.64 -17.71
N PRO A 156 -9.71 -2.13 -17.94
CA PRO A 156 -10.12 -1.57 -19.22
C PRO A 156 -9.31 -0.36 -19.65
N LEU A 157 -8.76 0.39 -18.68
CA LEU A 157 -7.97 1.60 -18.91
C LEU A 157 -6.46 1.34 -18.88
N PHE A 158 -6.01 0.08 -18.84
CA PHE A 158 -4.60 -0.27 -18.58
C PHE A 158 -3.62 0.44 -19.53
N TRP A 159 -3.95 0.49 -20.82
CA TRP A 159 -3.10 1.08 -21.86
C TRP A 159 -3.32 2.59 -22.07
N TRP A 160 -4.28 3.18 -21.36
CA TRP A 160 -4.56 4.61 -21.48
C TRP A 160 -3.38 5.45 -21.00
N LYS A 161 -2.99 6.41 -21.85
CA LYS A 161 -2.02 7.45 -21.54
C LYS A 161 -2.74 8.67 -20.93
N ALA A 162 -1.99 9.69 -20.60
CA ALA A 162 -2.55 10.94 -20.07
C ALA A 162 -3.44 11.65 -21.12
N GLU A 163 -2.99 11.62 -22.39
CA GLU A 163 -3.72 12.22 -23.52
C GLU A 163 -5.08 11.57 -23.71
N ASP A 164 -5.17 10.23 -23.60
CA ASP A 164 -6.43 9.49 -23.75
C ASP A 164 -7.44 9.89 -22.67
N LYS A 165 -6.95 10.07 -21.44
CA LYS A 165 -7.79 10.57 -20.33
C LYS A 165 -8.34 11.95 -20.63
N VAL A 166 -7.50 12.89 -21.05
CA VAL A 166 -7.89 14.26 -21.37
C VAL A 166 -8.90 14.29 -22.54
N ALA A 167 -8.63 13.51 -23.60
CA ALA A 167 -9.53 13.40 -24.73
C ALA A 167 -10.90 12.85 -24.31
N PHE A 168 -10.93 11.81 -23.46
CA PHE A 168 -12.18 11.24 -22.94
C PHE A 168 -12.97 12.27 -22.10
N GLU A 169 -12.31 12.96 -21.17
CA GLU A 169 -12.91 13.97 -20.32
C GLU A 169 -13.55 15.10 -21.16
N LYS A 170 -12.85 15.55 -22.19
CA LYS A 170 -13.34 16.57 -23.12
C LYS A 170 -14.53 16.08 -23.95
N ASN A 171 -14.42 14.86 -24.54
CA ASN A 171 -15.46 14.32 -25.42
C ASN A 171 -16.78 14.03 -24.68
N TYR A 172 -16.69 13.65 -23.40
CA TYR A 172 -17.86 13.30 -22.59
C TYR A 172 -18.24 14.40 -21.59
N SER A 173 -17.62 15.58 -21.66
CA SER A 173 -17.88 16.72 -20.78
C SER A 173 -17.89 16.31 -19.30
N ILE A 174 -16.87 15.56 -18.87
CA ILE A 174 -16.79 15.06 -17.50
C ILE A 174 -16.56 16.23 -16.54
N VAL A 175 -17.48 16.40 -15.61
CA VAL A 175 -17.37 17.40 -14.54
C VAL A 175 -16.63 16.78 -13.37
N HIS A 176 -15.49 17.36 -13.03
CA HIS A 176 -14.73 16.98 -11.84
C HIS A 176 -15.33 17.56 -10.56
N SER A 177 -15.03 16.96 -9.42
CA SER A 177 -15.40 17.52 -8.13
C SER A 177 -14.61 18.81 -7.84
N ASP A 178 -15.15 19.67 -6.96
CA ASP A 178 -14.52 20.93 -6.56
C ASP A 178 -13.10 20.74 -6.00
N ALA A 179 -12.80 19.58 -5.42
CA ALA A 179 -11.46 19.23 -4.97
C ALA A 179 -10.43 19.20 -6.12
N TYR A 180 -10.84 18.75 -7.31
CA TYR A 180 -9.96 18.77 -8.50
C TYR A 180 -9.72 20.21 -9.02
N THR A 181 -10.71 21.05 -8.88
CA THR A 181 -10.61 22.46 -9.30
C THR A 181 -9.75 23.26 -8.33
N ALA A 182 -9.80 22.93 -7.04
CA ALA A 182 -9.08 23.66 -5.99
C ALA A 182 -7.62 23.18 -5.81
N TYR A 183 -7.30 21.90 -6.09
CA TYR A 183 -6.03 21.26 -5.74
C TYR A 183 -5.39 20.48 -6.89
N GLY A 184 -5.97 20.43 -8.08
CA GLY A 184 -5.51 19.65 -9.25
C GLY A 184 -4.48 20.29 -10.12
#